data_185727028c6e2774deb94922d5f42c1e
#
_entry.id   185727028c6e2774deb94922d5f42c1e
#
_cell.length_a   1.000
_cell.length_b   1.000
_cell.length_c   1.000
_cell.angle_alpha   90.00
_cell.angle_beta   90.00
_cell.angle_gamma   90.00
#
_symmetry.space_group_name_H-M   'P 1'
#
loop_
_entity.id
_entity.type
_entity.pdbx_description
1 polymer ?
#
loop_
_entity_poly.entity_id
_entity_poly.type
_entity_poly.pdbx_seq_one_letter_code
_entity_poly.pdbx_strand_id
1 'polypeptide(L)'
;VEFKTYLGVLSQDEEWVFPLSMMGIEYTEMEELICQITDSQLQLIEHSATKDPDSVIGAARVEDIRILPPIEYPRQDIICIGKNYLDHAKEMANFEGEEFEIEKFKKDPPIFFSKRVERVTGDGDGILAHSDMTKELDYESELAIIIRKDARNIAPEEVKDYIFGYTIINDVSARDLQARHHQWFFAKSLDGFAPMGPVILTVDSIDYPPYLQVKSYVNGECRQDD
;
A
#
# COMPACT_ATOMS: atom_id res chain seq x y z
N VAL A 1 17.55 7.76 -24.26
CA VAL A 1 16.83 6.47 -24.14
C VAL A 1 15.41 6.85 -23.74
N GLU A 2 14.42 6.47 -24.55
CA GLU A 2 13.01 6.69 -24.25
C GLU A 2 12.55 5.53 -23.37
N PHE A 3 12.16 5.82 -22.14
CA PHE A 3 11.61 4.82 -21.23
C PHE A 3 10.13 4.59 -21.57
N LYS A 4 9.74 3.35 -21.69
CA LYS A 4 8.36 2.96 -21.90
C LYS A 4 7.80 2.36 -20.61
N THR A 5 6.72 2.94 -20.09
CA THR A 5 5.98 2.41 -18.96
C THR A 5 4.85 1.50 -19.43
N TYR A 6 4.60 0.42 -18.75
CA TYR A 6 3.48 -0.50 -19.00
C TYR A 6 3.05 -1.20 -17.72
N LEU A 7 1.82 -1.68 -17.71
CA LEU A 7 1.31 -2.52 -16.64
C LEU A 7 1.75 -3.97 -16.87
N GLY A 8 2.14 -4.64 -15.81
CA GLY A 8 2.59 -6.02 -15.86
C GLY A 8 2.12 -6.83 -14.66
N VAL A 9 2.19 -8.15 -14.80
CA VAL A 9 2.04 -9.09 -13.70
C VAL A 9 3.42 -9.65 -13.33
N LEU A 10 3.68 -9.71 -12.03
CA LEU A 10 4.89 -10.33 -11.48
C LEU A 10 4.74 -11.85 -11.56
N SER A 11 5.79 -12.55 -12.00
CA SER A 11 5.83 -14.02 -11.98
C SER A 11 5.77 -14.55 -10.54
N GLN A 12 5.35 -15.81 -10.39
CA GLN A 12 5.21 -16.43 -9.07
C GLN A 12 6.55 -16.55 -8.30
N ASP A 13 7.66 -16.63 -9.00
CA ASP A 13 9.02 -16.64 -8.42
C ASP A 13 9.57 -15.23 -8.14
N GLU A 14 8.80 -14.19 -8.47
CA GLU A 14 9.14 -12.78 -8.31
C GLU A 14 10.37 -12.32 -9.12
N GLU A 15 10.83 -13.11 -10.09
CA GLU A 15 12.00 -12.77 -10.89
C GLU A 15 11.67 -12.05 -12.20
N TRP A 16 10.41 -12.16 -12.69
CA TRP A 16 10.00 -11.67 -14.00
C TRP A 16 8.73 -10.81 -13.94
N VAL A 17 8.62 -9.89 -14.89
CA VAL A 17 7.39 -9.13 -15.15
C VAL A 17 6.90 -9.42 -16.56
N PHE A 18 5.63 -9.78 -16.68
CA PHE A 18 4.96 -10.06 -17.95
C PHE A 18 4.01 -8.92 -18.30
N PRO A 19 4.20 -8.23 -19.46
CA PRO A 19 3.33 -7.12 -19.86
C PRO A 19 1.89 -7.57 -20.07
N LEU A 20 0.91 -6.86 -19.49
CA LEU A 20 -0.51 -7.17 -19.65
C LEU A 20 -1.00 -7.02 -21.10
N SER A 21 -0.41 -6.12 -21.86
CA SER A 21 -0.73 -5.94 -23.29
C SER A 21 -0.49 -7.21 -24.12
N MET A 22 0.46 -8.05 -23.72
CA MET A 22 0.71 -9.34 -24.39
C MET A 22 -0.34 -10.40 -24.10
N MET A 23 -1.23 -10.11 -23.12
CA MET A 23 -2.37 -10.95 -22.77
C MET A 23 -3.69 -10.41 -23.37
N GLY A 24 -3.61 -9.33 -24.18
CA GLY A 24 -4.78 -8.63 -24.71
C GLY A 24 -5.51 -7.76 -23.70
N ILE A 25 -4.81 -7.36 -22.63
CA ILE A 25 -5.29 -6.45 -21.59
C ILE A 25 -4.61 -5.10 -21.82
N GLU A 26 -5.34 -4.13 -22.38
CA GLU A 26 -4.77 -2.90 -22.94
C GLU A 26 -5.04 -1.66 -22.07
N TYR A 27 -5.07 -1.82 -20.74
CA TYR A 27 -5.06 -0.66 -19.84
C TYR A 27 -3.67 -0.04 -19.80
N THR A 28 -3.61 1.30 -19.80
CA THR A 28 -2.35 2.05 -19.70
C THR A 28 -2.10 2.59 -18.31
N GLU A 29 -3.16 2.80 -17.53
CA GLU A 29 -3.11 3.33 -16.18
C GLU A 29 -3.67 2.31 -15.19
N MET A 30 -3.02 2.20 -14.02
CA MET A 30 -3.43 1.24 -12.98
C MET A 30 -4.83 1.52 -12.45
N GLU A 31 -5.20 2.80 -12.29
CA GLU A 31 -6.52 3.20 -11.80
C GLU A 31 -7.64 2.78 -12.77
N GLU A 32 -7.37 2.86 -14.07
CA GLU A 32 -8.31 2.39 -15.09
C GLU A 32 -8.48 0.87 -14.99
N LEU A 33 -7.37 0.13 -14.89
CA LEU A 33 -7.37 -1.31 -14.69
C LEU A 33 -8.18 -1.68 -13.44
N ILE A 34 -7.88 -1.08 -12.29
CA ILE A 34 -8.55 -1.37 -11.01
C ILE A 34 -10.07 -1.23 -11.13
N CYS A 35 -10.55 -0.17 -11.81
CA CYS A 35 -11.98 0.13 -11.92
C CYS A 35 -12.72 -0.69 -12.98
N GLN A 36 -12.04 -1.14 -14.04
CA GLN A 36 -12.68 -1.69 -15.24
C GLN A 36 -12.37 -3.17 -15.51
N ILE A 37 -11.35 -3.73 -14.85
CA ILE A 37 -10.94 -5.11 -15.09
C ILE A 37 -12.08 -6.09 -14.77
N THR A 38 -12.27 -7.04 -15.65
CA THR A 38 -13.26 -8.13 -15.49
C THR A 38 -12.65 -9.31 -14.74
N ASP A 39 -13.51 -10.14 -14.14
CA ASP A 39 -13.07 -11.34 -13.42
C ASP A 39 -12.33 -12.30 -14.35
N SER A 40 -12.74 -12.42 -15.63
CA SER A 40 -12.03 -13.22 -16.62
C SER A 40 -10.62 -12.70 -16.93
N GLN A 41 -10.43 -11.40 -16.94
CA GLN A 41 -9.10 -10.78 -17.12
C GLN A 41 -8.24 -10.98 -15.88
N LEU A 42 -8.81 -10.87 -14.66
CA LEU A 42 -8.09 -11.20 -13.41
C LEU A 42 -7.60 -12.65 -13.41
N GLN A 43 -8.46 -13.61 -13.74
CA GLN A 43 -8.07 -15.01 -13.85
C GLN A 43 -6.96 -15.23 -14.89
N LEU A 44 -7.00 -14.49 -16.00
CA LEU A 44 -5.94 -14.54 -17.02
C LEU A 44 -4.60 -14.01 -16.48
N ILE A 45 -4.62 -12.92 -15.71
CA ILE A 45 -3.43 -12.35 -15.04
C ILE A 45 -2.85 -13.37 -14.06
N GLU A 46 -3.67 -13.93 -13.18
CA GLU A 46 -3.23 -14.93 -12.19
C GLU A 46 -2.62 -16.17 -12.86
N HIS A 47 -3.29 -16.70 -13.90
CA HIS A 47 -2.74 -17.82 -14.66
C HIS A 47 -1.41 -17.45 -15.34
N SER A 48 -1.28 -16.22 -15.79
CA SER A 48 -0.07 -15.77 -16.49
C SER A 48 1.13 -15.63 -15.58
N ALA A 49 0.94 -15.36 -14.28
CA ALA A 49 2.03 -15.32 -13.30
C ALA A 49 2.79 -16.66 -13.18
N THR A 50 2.19 -17.78 -13.61
CA THR A 50 2.79 -19.12 -13.55
C THR A 50 3.43 -19.56 -14.87
N LYS A 51 3.46 -18.72 -15.91
CA LYS A 51 4.01 -19.08 -17.23
C LYS A 51 5.55 -19.12 -17.20
N ASP A 52 6.08 -19.96 -18.10
CA ASP A 52 7.50 -19.95 -18.43
C ASP A 52 7.85 -18.58 -19.08
N PRO A 53 8.82 -17.83 -18.55
CA PRO A 53 9.25 -16.55 -19.10
C PRO A 53 9.62 -16.59 -20.58
N ASP A 54 10.24 -17.69 -21.03
CA ASP A 54 10.63 -17.88 -22.44
C ASP A 54 9.41 -17.98 -23.37
N SER A 55 8.23 -18.29 -22.82
CA SER A 55 6.97 -18.37 -23.56
C SER A 55 6.22 -17.04 -23.67
N VAL A 56 6.66 -15.99 -22.94
CA VAL A 56 5.98 -14.70 -22.88
C VAL A 56 6.78 -13.63 -23.62
N ILE A 57 6.26 -13.16 -24.74
CA ILE A 57 6.90 -12.08 -25.49
C ILE A 57 6.95 -10.81 -24.62
N GLY A 58 8.14 -10.19 -24.54
CA GLY A 58 8.33 -8.97 -23.75
C GLY A 58 8.45 -9.19 -22.25
N ALA A 59 8.58 -10.45 -21.79
CA ALA A 59 8.97 -10.73 -20.42
C ALA A 59 10.30 -10.00 -20.09
N ALA A 60 10.36 -9.36 -18.94
CA ALA A 60 11.54 -8.65 -18.48
C ALA A 60 11.92 -9.12 -17.08
N ARG A 61 13.23 -9.21 -16.80
CA ARG A 61 13.69 -9.48 -15.44
C ARG A 61 13.40 -8.28 -14.55
N VAL A 62 13.03 -8.54 -13.31
CA VAL A 62 12.80 -7.49 -12.30
C VAL A 62 14.05 -6.63 -12.12
N GLU A 63 15.25 -7.23 -12.14
CA GLU A 63 16.52 -6.52 -12.02
C GLU A 63 16.87 -5.58 -13.19
N ASP A 64 16.24 -5.77 -14.36
CA ASP A 64 16.49 -4.99 -15.59
C ASP A 64 15.51 -3.83 -15.78
N ILE A 65 14.52 -3.71 -14.91
CA ILE A 65 13.45 -2.70 -14.99
C ILE A 65 13.40 -1.85 -13.72
N ARG A 66 12.72 -0.72 -13.79
CA ARG A 66 12.32 0.04 -12.61
C ARG A 66 10.85 -0.21 -12.34
N ILE A 67 10.53 -0.73 -11.17
CA ILE A 67 9.16 -0.83 -10.70
C ILE A 67 8.73 0.55 -10.18
N LEU A 68 7.64 1.06 -10.73
CA LEU A 68 7.01 2.31 -10.28
C LEU A 68 5.98 1.99 -9.18
N PRO A 69 5.60 2.97 -8.34
CA PRO A 69 4.53 2.74 -7.39
C PRO A 69 3.25 2.32 -8.16
N PRO A 70 2.50 1.34 -7.64
CA PRO A 70 1.34 0.81 -8.37
C PRO A 70 0.25 1.86 -8.59
N ILE A 71 0.13 2.84 -7.71
CA ILE A 71 -0.74 4.02 -7.87
C ILE A 71 0.12 5.25 -7.62
N GLU A 72 0.57 5.90 -8.70
CA GLU A 72 1.48 7.03 -8.61
C GLU A 72 0.77 8.31 -8.14
N TYR A 73 -0.47 8.52 -8.58
CA TYR A 73 -1.29 9.70 -8.27
C TYR A 73 -2.66 9.25 -7.76
N PRO A 74 -2.83 9.08 -6.44
CA PRO A 74 -4.12 8.70 -5.88
C PRO A 74 -5.22 9.71 -6.25
N ARG A 75 -6.38 9.22 -6.65
CA ARG A 75 -7.53 10.09 -7.02
C ARG A 75 -8.04 10.94 -5.87
N GLN A 76 -7.84 10.48 -4.65
CA GLN A 76 -8.26 11.14 -3.41
C GLN A 76 -7.16 10.98 -2.36
N ASP A 77 -7.29 11.69 -1.25
CA ASP A 77 -6.45 11.48 -0.08
C ASP A 77 -6.54 10.01 0.39
N ILE A 78 -5.45 9.48 0.89
CA ILE A 78 -5.43 8.16 1.52
C ILE A 78 -6.11 8.27 2.87
N ILE A 79 -7.12 7.45 3.12
CA ILE A 79 -7.81 7.38 4.41
C ILE A 79 -7.09 6.36 5.28
N CYS A 80 -6.61 6.79 6.43
CA CYS A 80 -5.86 5.98 7.37
C CYS A 80 -6.67 5.74 8.64
N ILE A 81 -6.37 4.61 9.31
CA ILE A 81 -6.95 4.24 10.60
C ILE A 81 -5.84 4.32 11.65
N GLY A 82 -5.96 5.25 12.57
CA GLY A 82 -4.98 5.44 13.65
C GLY A 82 -5.11 4.40 14.75
N LYS A 83 -3.97 4.04 15.35
CA LYS A 83 -3.87 3.07 16.46
C LYS A 83 -4.51 1.70 16.12
N ASN A 84 -4.36 1.25 14.86
CA ASN A 84 -5.09 0.07 14.35
C ASN A 84 -4.47 -1.26 14.79
N TYR A 85 -3.16 -1.32 14.98
CA TYR A 85 -2.44 -2.53 15.42
C TYR A 85 -2.35 -2.56 16.95
N LEU A 86 -2.57 -3.76 17.53
CA LEU A 86 -2.68 -3.93 18.98
C LEU A 86 -1.41 -3.50 19.72
N ASP A 87 -0.24 -3.89 19.21
CA ASP A 87 1.03 -3.57 19.86
C ASP A 87 1.40 -2.10 19.71
N HIS A 88 1.12 -1.51 18.53
CA HIS A 88 1.23 -0.07 18.35
C HIS A 88 0.30 0.72 19.29
N ALA A 89 -0.94 0.27 19.48
CA ALA A 89 -1.88 0.92 20.41
C ALA A 89 -1.38 0.86 21.87
N LYS A 90 -0.75 -0.24 22.29
CA LYS A 90 -0.11 -0.36 23.61
C LYS A 90 1.09 0.58 23.76
N GLU A 91 1.94 0.66 22.72
CA GLU A 91 3.10 1.54 22.71
C GLU A 91 2.67 3.00 22.85
N MET A 92 1.67 3.42 22.09
CA MET A 92 1.13 4.77 22.15
C MET A 92 0.52 5.11 23.51
N ALA A 93 -0.25 4.19 24.13
CA ALA A 93 -0.78 4.38 25.47
C ALA A 93 0.34 4.58 26.50
N ASN A 94 1.39 3.76 26.43
CA ASN A 94 2.57 3.90 27.29
C ASN A 94 3.29 5.24 27.11
N PHE A 95 3.40 5.69 25.86
CA PHE A 95 4.01 6.98 25.52
C PHE A 95 3.18 8.17 26.05
N GLU A 96 1.85 8.07 25.98
CA GLU A 96 0.90 9.04 26.51
C GLU A 96 0.78 8.98 28.04
N GLY A 97 1.39 7.97 28.69
CA GLY A 97 1.30 7.76 30.14
C GLY A 97 -0.03 7.20 30.60
N GLU A 98 -0.78 6.58 29.70
CA GLU A 98 -2.06 5.94 29.93
C GLU A 98 -1.91 4.43 30.13
N GLU A 99 -2.82 3.81 30.91
CA GLU A 99 -2.91 2.35 31.02
C GLU A 99 -3.67 1.80 29.80
N PHE A 100 -3.07 0.83 29.10
CA PHE A 100 -3.71 0.21 27.94
C PHE A 100 -4.79 -0.79 28.37
N GLU A 101 -6.04 -0.53 27.97
CA GLU A 101 -7.19 -1.40 28.22
C GLU A 101 -7.70 -2.04 26.92
N ILE A 102 -7.42 -3.33 26.70
CA ILE A 102 -7.79 -4.08 25.49
C ILE A 102 -9.31 -4.06 25.21
N GLU A 103 -10.14 -4.13 26.27
CA GLU A 103 -11.60 -4.13 26.11
C GLU A 103 -12.15 -2.75 25.71
N LYS A 104 -11.49 -1.68 26.10
CA LYS A 104 -11.76 -0.32 25.66
C LYS A 104 -11.33 -0.16 24.20
N PHE A 105 -10.09 -0.55 23.87
CA PHE A 105 -9.55 -0.52 22.51
C PHE A 105 -10.47 -1.20 21.49
N LYS A 106 -11.02 -2.39 21.82
CA LYS A 106 -11.94 -3.12 20.93
C LYS A 106 -13.32 -2.46 20.77
N LYS A 107 -13.73 -1.62 21.70
CA LYS A 107 -15.06 -0.98 21.71
C LYS A 107 -15.04 0.45 21.19
N ASP A 108 -13.90 1.12 21.28
CA ASP A 108 -13.76 2.48 20.81
C ASP A 108 -13.91 2.54 19.27
N PRO A 109 -14.59 3.54 18.74
CA PRO A 109 -14.66 3.71 17.29
C PRO A 109 -13.27 3.97 16.72
N PRO A 110 -12.99 3.48 15.51
CA PRO A 110 -11.70 3.72 14.87
C PRO A 110 -11.46 5.22 14.62
N ILE A 111 -10.22 5.64 14.82
CA ILE A 111 -9.80 7.02 14.52
C ILE A 111 -9.44 7.09 13.05
N PHE A 112 -10.21 7.83 12.26
CA PHE A 112 -9.88 8.09 10.87
C PHE A 112 -9.13 9.40 10.71
N PHE A 113 -8.12 9.40 9.86
CA PHE A 113 -7.46 10.61 9.39
C PHE A 113 -7.13 10.50 7.91
N SER A 114 -6.88 11.63 7.28
CA SER A 114 -6.52 11.69 5.87
C SER A 114 -5.02 11.97 5.75
N LYS A 115 -4.39 11.29 4.81
CA LYS A 115 -3.01 11.55 4.36
C LYS A 115 -3.09 12.08 2.94
N ARG A 116 -2.78 13.37 2.79
CA ARG A 116 -2.75 13.99 1.48
C ARG A 116 -1.46 13.62 0.75
N VAL A 117 -1.60 13.12 -0.45
CA VAL A 117 -0.47 12.73 -1.28
C VAL A 117 -0.66 13.31 -2.68
N GLU A 118 0.28 14.11 -3.14
CA GLU A 118 0.30 14.55 -4.52
C GLU A 118 0.84 13.44 -5.41
N ARG A 119 1.97 12.86 -5.02
CA ARG A 119 2.63 11.77 -5.71
C ARG A 119 3.17 10.76 -4.72
N VAL A 120 2.87 9.50 -4.97
CA VAL A 120 3.41 8.37 -4.21
C VAL A 120 4.85 8.09 -4.65
N THR A 121 5.74 7.77 -3.71
CA THR A 121 7.09 7.28 -4.00
C THR A 121 7.09 5.75 -4.09
N GLY A 122 7.93 5.20 -4.96
CA GLY A 122 8.02 3.78 -5.22
C GLY A 122 9.16 3.09 -4.48
N ASP A 123 9.32 1.80 -4.76
CA ASP A 123 10.42 0.99 -4.25
C ASP A 123 11.76 1.55 -4.71
N GLY A 124 12.73 1.63 -3.79
CA GLY A 124 14.06 2.20 -4.04
C GLY A 124 14.11 3.73 -4.13
N ASP A 125 12.98 4.44 -4.11
CA ASP A 125 12.98 5.90 -4.06
C ASP A 125 13.32 6.41 -2.66
N GLY A 126 13.97 7.58 -2.60
CA GLY A 126 14.29 8.23 -1.33
C GLY A 126 13.08 8.92 -0.70
N ILE A 127 12.95 8.81 0.61
CA ILE A 127 11.98 9.58 1.40
C ILE A 127 12.59 10.95 1.71
N LEU A 128 11.87 12.05 1.43
CA LEU A 128 12.31 13.40 1.74
C LEU A 128 12.30 13.61 3.25
N ALA A 129 13.45 13.97 3.81
CA ALA A 129 13.58 14.09 5.26
C ALA A 129 12.98 15.38 5.85
N HIS A 130 12.72 16.41 5.03
CA HIS A 130 12.20 17.71 5.46
C HIS A 130 12.90 18.26 6.72
N SER A 131 14.23 18.18 6.74
CA SER A 131 15.04 18.48 7.93
C SER A 131 15.03 19.96 8.35
N ASP A 132 14.45 20.83 7.54
CA ASP A 132 14.10 22.22 7.87
C ASP A 132 12.80 22.33 8.68
N MET A 133 11.91 21.34 8.62
CA MET A 133 10.58 21.31 9.23
C MET A 133 10.47 20.37 10.42
N THR A 134 11.09 19.19 10.34
CA THR A 134 11.04 18.13 11.36
C THR A 134 12.42 17.59 11.71
N LYS A 135 12.57 17.09 12.93
CA LYS A 135 13.78 16.37 13.40
C LYS A 135 13.45 14.94 13.84
N GLU A 136 12.19 14.56 13.79
CA GLU A 136 11.68 13.29 14.30
C GLU A 136 10.89 12.56 13.21
N LEU A 137 11.61 12.21 12.12
CA LEU A 137 11.04 11.39 11.04
C LEU A 137 10.96 9.94 11.49
N ASP A 138 9.81 9.33 11.31
CA ASP A 138 9.53 7.96 11.69
C ASP A 138 8.80 7.20 10.59
N TYR A 139 8.97 5.87 10.56
CA TYR A 139 8.30 4.94 9.65
C TYR A 139 7.05 4.35 10.33
N GLU A 140 6.07 3.96 9.54
CA GLU A 140 4.94 3.13 9.94
C GLU A 140 4.57 2.23 8.76
N SER A 141 4.99 0.96 8.80
CA SER A 141 4.60 -0.02 7.78
C SER A 141 3.16 -0.44 7.99
N GLU A 142 2.35 -0.29 6.94
CA GLU A 142 0.90 -0.47 6.99
C GLU A 142 0.41 -1.35 5.83
N LEU A 143 -0.63 -2.13 6.07
CA LEU A 143 -1.40 -2.76 5.02
C LEU A 143 -2.35 -1.75 4.39
N ALA A 144 -2.21 -1.53 3.08
CA ALA A 144 -3.12 -0.69 2.32
C ALA A 144 -4.12 -1.54 1.54
N ILE A 145 -5.40 -1.17 1.60
CA ILE A 145 -6.50 -1.81 0.87
C ILE A 145 -6.85 -0.93 -0.33
N ILE A 146 -6.84 -1.51 -1.51
CA ILE A 146 -7.19 -0.82 -2.76
C ILE A 146 -8.65 -1.08 -3.09
N ILE A 147 -9.46 -0.02 -3.13
CA ILE A 147 -10.89 -0.08 -3.43
C ILE A 147 -11.11 0.03 -4.94
N ARG A 148 -11.91 -0.90 -5.53
CA ARG A 148 -12.12 -0.99 -6.98
C ARG A 148 -13.37 -0.26 -7.50
N LYS A 149 -14.33 0.02 -6.64
CA LYS A 149 -15.62 0.65 -7.04
C LYS A 149 -16.21 1.47 -5.91
N ASP A 150 -17.11 2.38 -6.26
CA ASP A 150 -17.82 3.21 -5.30
C ASP A 150 -18.59 2.34 -4.29
N ALA A 151 -18.46 2.69 -3.00
CA ALA A 151 -19.08 1.96 -1.89
C ALA A 151 -19.91 2.92 -1.02
N ARG A 152 -21.16 2.57 -0.77
CA ARG A 152 -22.02 3.32 0.14
C ARG A 152 -23.02 2.38 0.82
N ASN A 153 -23.04 2.39 2.16
CA ASN A 153 -23.99 1.58 2.97
C ASN A 153 -23.95 0.09 2.61
N ILE A 154 -22.75 -0.45 2.33
CA ILE A 154 -22.55 -1.87 2.04
C ILE A 154 -22.58 -2.68 3.33
N ALA A 155 -23.06 -3.93 3.25
CA ALA A 155 -23.00 -4.85 4.38
C ALA A 155 -21.58 -5.41 4.55
N PRO A 156 -21.17 -5.81 5.78
CA PRO A 156 -19.85 -6.38 6.01
C PRO A 156 -19.51 -7.58 5.11
N GLU A 157 -20.51 -8.38 4.78
CA GLU A 157 -20.38 -9.57 3.93
C GLU A 157 -20.07 -9.22 2.47
N GLU A 158 -20.41 -8.00 2.03
CA GLU A 158 -20.21 -7.52 0.67
C GLU A 158 -18.84 -6.84 0.48
N VAL A 159 -18.10 -6.57 1.57
CA VAL A 159 -16.87 -5.75 1.53
C VAL A 159 -15.83 -6.32 0.57
N LYS A 160 -15.66 -7.66 0.52
CA LYS A 160 -14.72 -8.31 -0.39
C LYS A 160 -14.93 -7.89 -1.85
N ASP A 161 -16.17 -7.74 -2.30
CA ASP A 161 -16.52 -7.40 -3.68
C ASP A 161 -16.11 -5.96 -4.08
N TYR A 162 -15.76 -5.13 -3.10
CA TYR A 162 -15.31 -3.75 -3.29
C TYR A 162 -13.79 -3.60 -3.24
N ILE A 163 -13.08 -4.64 -2.82
CA ILE A 163 -11.62 -4.65 -2.74
C ILE A 163 -11.04 -5.15 -4.06
N PHE A 164 -10.10 -4.41 -4.63
CA PHE A 164 -9.26 -4.88 -5.74
C PHE A 164 -8.11 -5.74 -5.22
N GLY A 165 -7.45 -5.30 -4.17
CA GLY A 165 -6.31 -5.99 -3.62
C GLY A 165 -5.65 -5.22 -2.49
N TYR A 166 -4.45 -5.66 -2.16
CA TYR A 166 -3.66 -5.18 -1.04
C TYR A 166 -2.27 -4.76 -1.51
N THR A 167 -1.71 -3.76 -0.86
CA THR A 167 -0.32 -3.36 -1.04
C THR A 167 0.25 -2.89 0.29
N ILE A 168 1.54 -2.61 0.33
CA ILE A 168 2.21 -2.03 1.49
C ILE A 168 2.31 -0.53 1.30
N ILE A 169 2.08 0.22 2.37
CA ILE A 169 2.38 1.65 2.44
C ILE A 169 3.23 1.93 3.67
N ASN A 170 4.14 2.88 3.56
CA ASN A 170 4.81 3.44 4.70
C ASN A 170 4.14 4.77 5.08
N ASP A 171 3.38 4.78 6.18
CA ASP A 171 2.75 5.99 6.69
C ASP A 171 3.77 6.88 7.43
N VAL A 172 4.74 7.40 6.65
CA VAL A 172 5.82 8.23 7.18
C VAL A 172 5.26 9.39 8.00
N SER A 173 5.85 9.60 9.17
CA SER A 173 5.35 10.51 10.20
C SER A 173 6.43 11.44 10.71
N ALA A 174 6.12 12.72 10.86
CA ALA A 174 6.95 13.69 11.57
C ALA A 174 6.45 13.81 13.02
N ARG A 175 7.06 13.09 13.96
CA ARG A 175 6.55 12.94 15.33
C ARG A 175 6.47 14.24 16.10
N ASP A 176 7.46 15.12 15.96
CA ASP A 176 7.47 16.45 16.57
C ASP A 176 6.34 17.36 16.04
N LEU A 177 6.00 17.25 14.75
CA LEU A 177 4.85 17.95 14.17
C LEU A 177 3.54 17.30 14.62
N GLN A 178 3.47 15.97 14.71
CA GLN A 178 2.31 15.25 15.21
C GLN A 178 1.98 15.64 16.67
N ALA A 179 2.98 15.71 17.53
CA ALA A 179 2.81 16.12 18.93
C ALA A 179 2.39 17.59 19.07
N ARG A 180 2.88 18.46 18.18
CA ARG A 180 2.59 19.91 18.23
C ARG A 180 1.18 20.25 17.77
N HIS A 181 0.66 19.52 16.79
CA HIS A 181 -0.63 19.79 16.16
C HIS A 181 -1.71 18.84 16.69
N HIS A 182 -2.93 19.34 16.92
CA HIS A 182 -4.06 18.50 17.35
C HIS A 182 -4.56 17.55 16.26
N GLN A 183 -4.29 17.87 15.00
CA GLN A 183 -4.62 17.03 13.83
C GLN A 183 -3.34 16.45 13.23
N TRP A 184 -3.37 15.17 12.90
CA TRP A 184 -2.19 14.46 12.37
C TRP A 184 -1.90 14.80 10.90
N PHE A 185 -2.89 15.37 10.20
CA PHE A 185 -2.83 15.67 8.78
C PHE A 185 -1.51 16.30 8.34
N PHE A 186 -1.05 17.37 9.00
CA PHE A 186 0.18 18.07 8.62
C PHE A 186 1.42 17.20 8.80
N ALA A 187 1.51 16.48 9.91
CA ALA A 187 2.65 15.62 10.24
C ALA A 187 2.76 14.38 9.33
N LYS A 188 1.67 14.00 8.68
CA LYS A 188 1.52 12.80 7.85
C LYS A 188 1.46 13.09 6.34
N SER A 189 1.42 14.38 5.93
CA SER A 189 1.13 14.77 4.54
C SER A 189 2.23 15.65 3.92
N LEU A 190 3.47 15.55 4.41
CA LEU A 190 4.60 16.18 3.74
C LEU A 190 4.94 15.41 2.45
N ASP A 191 5.53 16.10 1.48
CA ASP A 191 5.90 15.51 0.20
C ASP A 191 6.80 14.28 0.39
N GLY A 192 6.48 13.19 -0.32
CA GLY A 192 7.21 11.93 -0.21
C GLY A 192 6.86 11.06 1.02
N PHE A 193 5.85 11.44 1.82
CA PHE A 193 5.47 10.70 3.04
C PHE A 193 4.53 9.52 2.80
N ALA A 194 4.40 9.06 1.55
CA ALA A 194 3.58 7.89 1.21
C ALA A 194 4.31 6.94 0.25
N PRO A 195 5.44 6.34 0.62
CA PRO A 195 6.01 5.24 -0.16
C PRO A 195 5.02 4.08 -0.22
N MET A 196 4.73 3.56 -1.43
CA MET A 196 3.73 2.50 -1.64
C MET A 196 4.21 1.49 -2.68
N GLY A 197 3.92 0.24 -2.46
CA GLY A 197 4.18 -0.85 -3.39
C GLY A 197 5.00 -1.98 -2.79
N PRO A 198 5.79 -2.70 -3.61
CA PRO A 198 6.04 -2.46 -5.04
C PRO A 198 4.92 -2.92 -5.98
N VAL A 199 4.02 -3.80 -5.51
CA VAL A 199 2.94 -4.41 -6.32
C VAL A 199 1.60 -4.36 -5.58
N ILE A 200 0.51 -4.62 -6.28
CA ILE A 200 -0.79 -4.92 -5.68
C ILE A 200 -1.03 -6.42 -5.77
N LEU A 201 -1.26 -7.07 -4.64
CA LEU A 201 -1.73 -8.44 -4.55
C LEU A 201 -3.25 -8.43 -4.67
N THR A 202 -3.82 -9.11 -5.68
CA THR A 202 -5.27 -9.13 -5.89
C THR A 202 -6.00 -9.81 -4.73
N VAL A 203 -7.23 -9.40 -4.46
CA VAL A 203 -8.01 -9.90 -3.30
C VAL A 203 -8.25 -11.41 -3.33
N ASP A 204 -8.27 -12.02 -4.52
CA ASP A 204 -8.49 -13.45 -4.70
C ASP A 204 -7.20 -14.28 -4.60
N SER A 205 -6.03 -13.64 -4.55
CA SER A 205 -4.74 -14.32 -4.38
C SER A 205 -4.46 -14.77 -2.95
N ILE A 206 -5.26 -14.33 -1.97
CA ILE A 206 -5.12 -14.71 -0.54
C ILE A 206 -6.50 -14.96 0.07
N ASP A 207 -6.50 -15.65 1.22
CA ASP A 207 -7.73 -15.87 2.00
C ASP A 207 -8.34 -14.56 2.49
N TYR A 208 -9.67 -14.47 2.51
CA TYR A 208 -10.40 -13.30 3.00
C TYR A 208 -11.23 -13.65 4.25
N PRO A 209 -11.20 -12.82 5.31
CA PRO A 209 -10.30 -11.70 5.51
C PRO A 209 -8.84 -12.15 5.65
N PRO A 210 -7.86 -11.36 5.15
CA PRO A 210 -6.46 -11.75 5.20
C PRO A 210 -5.95 -11.77 6.65
N TYR A 211 -5.11 -12.77 6.95
CA TYR A 211 -4.32 -12.80 8.18
C TYR A 211 -2.84 -12.71 7.79
N LEU A 212 -2.28 -11.54 7.95
CA LEU A 212 -0.95 -11.17 7.45
C LEU A 212 -0.08 -10.65 8.60
N GLN A 213 1.22 -10.75 8.42
CA GLN A 213 2.21 -10.15 9.30
C GLN A 213 2.85 -8.96 8.59
N VAL A 214 2.85 -7.79 9.23
CA VAL A 214 3.45 -6.57 8.71
C VAL A 214 4.74 -6.30 9.47
N LYS A 215 5.87 -6.17 8.75
CA LYS A 215 7.17 -5.92 9.34
C LYS A 215 7.87 -4.73 8.70
N SER A 216 8.68 -4.04 9.50
CA SER A 216 9.66 -3.08 8.99
C SER A 216 11.06 -3.33 9.52
N TYR A 217 12.03 -2.97 8.69
CA TYR A 217 13.44 -3.08 9.03
C TYR A 217 14.14 -1.75 8.80
N VAL A 218 14.96 -1.32 9.76
CA VAL A 218 15.80 -0.14 9.62
C VAL A 218 17.25 -0.57 9.81
N ASN A 219 18.08 -0.36 8.77
CA ASN A 219 19.49 -0.81 8.76
C ASN A 219 19.66 -2.31 9.08
N GLY A 220 18.71 -3.15 8.63
CA GLY A 220 18.72 -4.59 8.87
C GLY A 220 18.17 -5.05 10.23
N GLU A 221 17.78 -4.12 11.10
CA GLU A 221 17.15 -4.41 12.38
C GLU A 221 15.62 -4.35 12.25
N CYS A 222 14.92 -5.42 12.66
CA CYS A 222 13.46 -5.44 12.70
C CYS A 222 12.98 -4.45 13.77
N ARG A 223 12.16 -3.50 13.35
CA ARG A 223 11.66 -2.41 14.20
C ARG A 223 10.15 -2.48 14.42
N GLN A 224 9.44 -3.11 13.51
CA GLN A 224 8.00 -3.36 13.60
C GLN A 224 7.73 -4.80 13.23
N ASP A 225 6.84 -5.48 13.96
CA ASP A 225 6.44 -6.88 13.73
C ASP A 225 5.03 -7.07 14.32
N ASP A 226 3.98 -6.79 13.51
CA ASP A 226 2.55 -6.83 13.87
C ASP A 226 1.76 -7.86 13.05
#